data_2799ebc54ad263f8691ecbcf6c95cfdc
#
_entry.id   2799ebc54ad263f8691ecbcf6c95cfdc
#
_cell.length_a   1.000
_cell.length_b   1.000
_cell.length_c   1.000
_cell.angle_alpha   90.00
_cell.angle_beta   90.00
_cell.angle_gamma   90.00
#
_symmetry.space_group_name_H-M   'P 1'
#
loop_
_entity.id
_entity.type
_entity.pdbx_description
1 polymer ?
#
loop_
_entity_poly.entity_id
_entity_poly.type
_entity_poly.pdbx_seq_one_letter_code
_entity_poly.pdbx_strand_id
1 'polypeptide(L)'
;MSQKPKILITNDDGITADGIWHLWNALKDKADVSIVAPAFQKSGVGLGLTLHKPITINPVKWENATPAWKVTGTPADCIRFGLRIVLKEKPDLIVSGINQGSNAGRNVLYSGTIGGVIEGTLRSIPGIAFSSVELNAPHYDRIEPYIYPLVQHILQHPLSKGTILNVNFPSQFETFKGLKLARQGKGLWVEEPDERLHPDGETYFWHGGTWEHHDEHEESDVALLSEGYISAVPIHVDELTDHRFFDERKTHFDAHFEDK
;
A
#
# COMPACT_ATOMS: atom_id res chain seq x y z
N MET A 1 -0.45 -29.93 14.22
CA MET A 1 0.09 -28.96 13.23
C MET A 1 -0.61 -27.64 13.49
N SER A 2 0.10 -26.55 13.68
CA SER A 2 -0.53 -25.23 13.81
C SER A 2 -1.26 -24.89 12.50
N GLN A 3 -2.44 -24.31 12.59
CA GLN A 3 -3.20 -23.86 11.44
C GLN A 3 -2.39 -22.79 10.69
N LYS A 4 -2.34 -22.87 9.36
CA LYS A 4 -1.71 -21.82 8.55
C LYS A 4 -2.45 -20.49 8.72
N PRO A 5 -1.76 -19.35 8.75
CA PRO A 5 -2.43 -18.06 8.81
C PRO A 5 -3.19 -17.78 7.51
N LYS A 6 -4.37 -17.14 7.63
CA LYS A 6 -5.20 -16.72 6.50
C LYS A 6 -4.77 -15.34 6.03
N ILE A 7 -4.33 -15.23 4.79
CA ILE A 7 -3.83 -13.99 4.23
C ILE A 7 -4.65 -13.56 3.02
N LEU A 8 -5.14 -12.32 3.05
CA LEU A 8 -5.75 -11.67 1.90
C LEU A 8 -4.72 -10.83 1.16
N ILE A 9 -4.51 -11.12 -0.12
CA ILE A 9 -3.62 -10.36 -1.01
C ILE A 9 -4.42 -9.40 -1.89
N THR A 10 -3.91 -8.18 -2.05
CA THR A 10 -4.37 -7.18 -3.02
C THR A 10 -3.19 -6.41 -3.61
N ASN A 11 -3.44 -5.49 -4.55
CA ASN A 11 -2.49 -4.51 -5.09
C ASN A 11 -3.25 -3.36 -5.77
N ASP A 12 -2.55 -2.42 -6.37
CA ASP A 12 -3.11 -1.40 -7.27
C ASP A 12 -2.63 -1.53 -8.73
N ASP A 13 -1.60 -2.32 -9.00
CA ASP A 13 -1.13 -2.62 -10.36
C ASP A 13 -2.09 -3.52 -11.15
N GLY A 14 -3.00 -4.19 -10.46
CA GLY A 14 -3.99 -5.10 -11.04
C GLY A 14 -3.64 -6.57 -10.87
N ILE A 15 -4.67 -7.43 -11.02
CA ILE A 15 -4.57 -8.87 -10.73
C ILE A 15 -3.59 -9.63 -11.64
N THR A 16 -3.24 -9.07 -12.79
CA THR A 16 -2.31 -9.69 -13.75
C THR A 16 -0.89 -9.15 -13.67
N ALA A 17 -0.62 -8.26 -12.72
CA ALA A 17 0.72 -7.69 -12.54
C ALA A 17 1.70 -8.72 -11.94
N ASP A 18 2.96 -8.63 -12.34
CA ASP A 18 4.01 -9.55 -11.85
C ASP A 18 4.20 -9.44 -10.33
N GLY A 19 4.08 -8.23 -9.76
CA GLY A 19 4.28 -8.00 -8.32
C GLY A 19 3.32 -8.80 -7.44
N ILE A 20 2.04 -8.92 -7.81
CA ILE A 20 1.08 -9.70 -7.01
C ILE A 20 1.35 -11.21 -7.14
N TRP A 21 1.84 -11.66 -8.29
CA TRP A 21 2.26 -13.04 -8.49
C TRP A 21 3.44 -13.39 -7.57
N HIS A 22 4.47 -12.54 -7.51
CA HIS A 22 5.63 -12.73 -6.63
C HIS A 22 5.25 -12.67 -5.14
N LEU A 23 4.34 -11.77 -4.76
CA LEU A 23 3.81 -11.70 -3.40
C LEU A 23 3.08 -13.01 -3.01
N TRP A 24 2.23 -13.52 -3.90
CA TRP A 24 1.58 -14.81 -3.72
C TRP A 24 2.60 -15.96 -3.67
N ASN A 25 3.58 -15.97 -4.57
CA ASN A 25 4.61 -17.02 -4.64
C ASN A 25 5.40 -17.14 -3.33
N ALA A 26 5.72 -16.02 -2.70
CA ALA A 26 6.41 -15.99 -1.40
C ALA A 26 5.57 -16.56 -0.24
N LEU A 27 4.23 -16.59 -0.39
CA LEU A 27 3.30 -16.93 0.71
C LEU A 27 2.55 -18.25 0.51
N LYS A 28 2.38 -18.75 -0.71
CA LYS A 28 1.50 -19.86 -1.09
C LYS A 28 1.69 -21.16 -0.29
N ASP A 29 2.93 -21.47 0.10
CA ASP A 29 3.25 -22.70 0.83
C ASP A 29 3.19 -22.52 2.35
N LYS A 30 3.13 -21.26 2.83
CA LYS A 30 3.24 -20.88 4.23
C LYS A 30 1.92 -20.39 4.85
N ALA A 31 0.97 -20.00 4.01
CA ALA A 31 -0.30 -19.42 4.43
C ALA A 31 -1.47 -19.98 3.59
N ASP A 32 -2.70 -19.82 4.11
CA ASP A 32 -3.93 -19.99 3.36
C ASP A 32 -4.25 -18.64 2.68
N VAL A 33 -3.90 -18.56 1.38
CA VAL A 33 -3.96 -17.33 0.61
C VAL A 33 -5.26 -17.20 -0.16
N SER A 34 -5.86 -16.02 -0.11
CA SER A 34 -6.90 -15.57 -1.04
C SER A 34 -6.47 -14.28 -1.71
N ILE A 35 -6.83 -14.09 -2.99
CA ILE A 35 -6.45 -12.90 -3.77
C ILE A 35 -7.72 -12.16 -4.20
N VAL A 36 -7.80 -10.86 -3.87
CA VAL A 36 -8.86 -9.97 -4.36
C VAL A 36 -8.20 -8.68 -4.81
N ALA A 37 -8.10 -8.46 -6.12
CA ALA A 37 -7.33 -7.38 -6.68
C ALA A 37 -8.07 -6.67 -7.83
N PRO A 38 -7.72 -5.41 -8.15
CA PRO A 38 -8.31 -4.67 -9.25
C PRO A 38 -8.16 -5.39 -10.58
N ALA A 39 -9.19 -5.30 -11.42
CA ALA A 39 -9.15 -5.85 -12.79
C ALA A 39 -8.15 -5.10 -13.69
N PHE A 40 -7.87 -3.84 -13.39
CA PHE A 40 -6.98 -2.95 -14.11
C PHE A 40 -6.18 -2.10 -13.15
N GLN A 41 -5.03 -1.60 -13.59
CA GLN A 41 -4.17 -0.71 -12.82
C GLN A 41 -4.94 0.50 -12.25
N LYS A 42 -4.62 0.87 -11.00
CA LYS A 42 -5.23 1.91 -10.18
C LYS A 42 -4.18 2.79 -9.50
N SER A 43 -3.07 3.06 -10.17
CA SER A 43 -2.00 3.92 -9.64
C SER A 43 -2.52 5.31 -9.28
N GLY A 44 -2.03 5.88 -8.20
CA GLY A 44 -2.39 7.22 -7.74
C GLY A 44 -3.79 7.37 -7.15
N VAL A 45 -4.52 6.27 -6.88
CA VAL A 45 -5.90 6.32 -6.39
C VAL A 45 -6.02 6.54 -4.88
N GLY A 46 -4.94 6.37 -4.12
CA GLY A 46 -4.95 6.46 -2.66
C GLY A 46 -5.99 5.53 -2.02
N LEU A 47 -6.72 6.03 -1.02
CA LEU A 47 -7.83 5.33 -0.34
C LEU A 47 -9.19 5.57 -1.05
N GLY A 48 -9.19 5.95 -2.33
CA GLY A 48 -10.41 6.26 -3.06
C GLY A 48 -11.36 5.07 -3.21
N LEU A 49 -12.68 5.35 -3.23
CA LEU A 49 -13.74 4.37 -3.42
C LEU A 49 -14.50 4.63 -4.73
N THR A 50 -15.01 3.58 -5.36
CA THR A 50 -15.84 3.67 -6.55
C THR A 50 -17.31 3.86 -6.17
N LEU A 51 -17.81 5.11 -6.16
CA LEU A 51 -19.17 5.44 -5.71
C LEU A 51 -20.18 5.64 -6.85
N HIS A 52 -19.73 6.00 -8.07
CA HIS A 52 -20.63 6.46 -9.13
C HIS A 52 -20.87 5.45 -10.26
N LYS A 53 -20.37 4.23 -10.10
CA LYS A 53 -20.58 3.14 -11.06
C LYS A 53 -20.66 1.79 -10.35
N PRO A 54 -21.37 0.79 -10.93
CA PRO A 54 -21.38 -0.57 -10.39
C PRO A 54 -20.01 -1.19 -10.37
N ILE A 55 -19.76 -2.03 -9.36
CA ILE A 55 -18.55 -2.84 -9.22
C ILE A 55 -18.92 -4.29 -9.52
N THR A 56 -18.11 -4.95 -10.33
CA THR A 56 -18.23 -6.39 -10.59
C THR A 56 -17.08 -7.15 -9.92
N ILE A 57 -17.41 -8.35 -9.44
CA ILE A 57 -16.46 -9.26 -8.81
C ILE A 57 -16.55 -10.58 -9.57
N ASN A 58 -15.45 -10.98 -10.17
CA ASN A 58 -15.41 -12.20 -10.98
C ASN A 58 -14.27 -13.11 -10.52
N PRO A 59 -14.51 -14.41 -10.30
CA PRO A 59 -13.45 -15.34 -10.02
C PRO A 59 -12.50 -15.44 -11.23
N VAL A 60 -11.22 -15.63 -10.93
CA VAL A 60 -10.19 -15.87 -11.94
C VAL A 60 -9.45 -17.16 -11.63
N LYS A 61 -9.00 -17.85 -12.67
CA LYS A 61 -8.15 -19.01 -12.50
C LYS A 61 -6.76 -18.55 -12.05
N TRP A 62 -6.32 -19.06 -10.90
CA TRP A 62 -4.98 -18.81 -10.36
C TRP A 62 -4.23 -20.13 -10.20
N GLU A 63 -2.91 -20.05 -10.09
CA GLU A 63 -2.07 -21.21 -9.86
C GLU A 63 -2.39 -21.91 -8.55
N ASN A 64 -2.09 -23.21 -8.46
CA ASN A 64 -2.32 -24.06 -7.30
C ASN A 64 -3.78 -24.01 -6.76
N ALA A 65 -4.74 -23.71 -7.64
CA ALA A 65 -6.15 -23.53 -7.29
C ALA A 65 -6.37 -22.51 -6.15
N THR A 66 -5.47 -21.53 -6.01
CA THR A 66 -5.61 -20.44 -5.03
C THR A 66 -6.89 -19.64 -5.35
N PRO A 67 -7.77 -19.41 -4.36
CA PRO A 67 -8.97 -18.60 -4.55
C PRO A 67 -8.59 -17.17 -4.96
N ALA A 68 -9.04 -16.72 -6.14
CA ALA A 68 -8.69 -15.41 -6.68
C ALA A 68 -9.88 -14.74 -7.39
N TRP A 69 -10.02 -13.43 -7.22
CA TRP A 69 -11.07 -12.61 -7.84
C TRP A 69 -10.53 -11.29 -8.33
N LYS A 70 -11.00 -10.89 -9.52
CA LYS A 70 -10.80 -9.55 -10.05
C LYS A 70 -12.01 -8.66 -9.77
N VAL A 71 -11.76 -7.41 -9.39
CA VAL A 71 -12.77 -6.42 -9.04
C VAL A 71 -12.62 -5.19 -9.92
N THR A 72 -13.71 -4.64 -10.46
CA THR A 72 -13.65 -3.41 -11.30
C THR A 72 -13.54 -2.12 -10.47
N GLY A 73 -13.20 -2.23 -9.20
CA GLY A 73 -13.00 -1.13 -8.26
C GLY A 73 -11.52 -0.82 -7.98
N THR A 74 -11.30 -0.05 -6.93
CA THR A 74 -10.00 0.33 -6.36
C THR A 74 -9.47 -0.77 -5.43
N PRO A 75 -8.22 -0.70 -4.95
CA PRO A 75 -7.73 -1.62 -3.91
C PRO A 75 -8.58 -1.59 -2.63
N ALA A 76 -9.02 -0.42 -2.20
CA ALA A 76 -9.93 -0.30 -1.06
C ALA A 76 -11.28 -1.00 -1.32
N ASP A 77 -11.85 -0.88 -2.52
CA ASP A 77 -13.04 -1.63 -2.93
C ASP A 77 -12.76 -3.15 -2.90
N CYS A 78 -11.61 -3.58 -3.38
CA CYS A 78 -11.22 -4.99 -3.35
C CYS A 78 -11.23 -5.56 -1.93
N ILE A 79 -10.70 -4.85 -0.96
CA ILE A 79 -10.73 -5.26 0.44
C ILE A 79 -12.15 -5.26 0.98
N ARG A 80 -12.94 -4.19 0.75
CA ARG A 80 -14.34 -4.09 1.20
C ARG A 80 -15.18 -5.26 0.72
N PHE A 81 -15.16 -5.50 -0.58
CA PHE A 81 -15.96 -6.55 -1.21
C PHE A 81 -15.37 -7.93 -0.95
N GLY A 82 -14.04 -8.04 -0.90
CA GLY A 82 -13.36 -9.27 -0.49
C GLY A 82 -13.83 -9.76 0.87
N LEU A 83 -13.77 -8.91 1.87
CA LEU A 83 -14.18 -9.22 3.25
C LEU A 83 -15.69 -9.45 3.41
N ARG A 84 -16.53 -8.77 2.62
CA ARG A 84 -17.98 -8.79 2.82
C ARG A 84 -18.69 -9.84 1.98
N ILE A 85 -18.18 -10.14 0.79
CA ILE A 85 -18.89 -10.95 -0.22
C ILE A 85 -18.12 -12.24 -0.51
N VAL A 86 -16.80 -12.16 -0.64
CA VAL A 86 -15.96 -13.26 -1.17
C VAL A 86 -15.49 -14.20 -0.08
N LEU A 87 -14.89 -13.65 0.98
CA LEU A 87 -14.33 -14.44 2.06
C LEU A 87 -15.41 -14.88 3.04
N LYS A 88 -15.34 -16.16 3.46
CA LYS A 88 -16.22 -16.72 4.48
C LYS A 88 -15.77 -16.35 5.89
N GLU A 89 -14.49 -16.09 6.06
CA GLU A 89 -13.85 -15.86 7.35
C GLU A 89 -12.90 -14.65 7.24
N LYS A 90 -12.73 -13.96 8.35
CA LYS A 90 -11.81 -12.82 8.45
C LYS A 90 -10.37 -13.30 8.30
N PRO A 91 -9.53 -12.68 7.43
CA PRO A 91 -8.12 -13.01 7.36
C PRO A 91 -7.38 -12.51 8.61
N ASP A 92 -6.27 -13.16 8.91
CA ASP A 92 -5.37 -12.78 10.01
C ASP A 92 -4.52 -11.55 9.64
N LEU A 93 -4.26 -11.39 8.33
CA LEU A 93 -3.45 -10.28 7.79
C LEU A 93 -3.88 -9.94 6.36
N ILE A 94 -3.80 -8.66 6.02
CA ILE A 94 -3.89 -8.18 4.63
C ILE A 94 -2.49 -7.79 4.17
N VAL A 95 -2.09 -8.24 2.98
CA VAL A 95 -0.87 -7.79 2.33
C VAL A 95 -1.19 -7.19 0.97
N SER A 96 -0.52 -6.09 0.64
CA SER A 96 -0.74 -5.38 -0.62
C SER A 96 0.59 -5.19 -1.37
N GLY A 97 0.59 -5.45 -2.67
CA GLY A 97 1.76 -5.27 -3.52
C GLY A 97 2.10 -6.55 -4.32
N ILE A 98 3.34 -6.77 -4.73
CA ILE A 98 4.50 -5.84 -4.57
C ILE A 98 4.33 -4.72 -5.60
N ASN A 99 4.22 -3.48 -5.14
CA ASN A 99 4.03 -2.33 -6.01
C ASN A 99 5.27 -2.09 -6.88
N GLN A 100 5.04 -1.75 -8.14
CA GLN A 100 6.06 -1.24 -9.05
C GLN A 100 6.21 0.27 -8.84
N GLY A 101 7.23 0.67 -8.12
CA GLY A 101 7.49 2.05 -7.73
C GLY A 101 7.42 2.26 -6.21
N SER A 102 8.10 3.32 -5.78
CA SER A 102 8.25 3.68 -4.37
C SER A 102 6.96 4.24 -3.76
N ASN A 103 6.65 3.79 -2.56
CA ASN A 103 5.67 4.39 -1.66
C ASN A 103 6.34 5.01 -0.42
N ALA A 104 7.62 5.39 -0.54
CA ALA A 104 8.36 6.12 0.49
C ALA A 104 8.02 7.62 0.46
N GLY A 105 8.39 8.33 1.52
CA GLY A 105 8.11 9.74 1.66
C GLY A 105 6.61 10.04 1.63
N ARG A 106 6.22 11.20 1.13
CA ARG A 106 4.80 11.64 1.09
C ARG A 106 3.98 10.97 -0.01
N ASN A 107 4.61 10.19 -0.91
CA ASN A 107 3.90 9.42 -1.92
C ASN A 107 2.94 8.39 -1.30
N VAL A 108 3.18 7.98 -0.08
CA VAL A 108 2.29 7.13 0.72
C VAL A 108 0.82 7.61 0.70
N LEU A 109 0.58 8.92 0.62
CA LEU A 109 -0.75 9.53 0.62
C LEU A 109 -1.54 9.27 -0.67
N TYR A 110 -0.84 9.03 -1.77
CA TYR A 110 -1.45 8.80 -3.10
C TYR A 110 -1.50 7.31 -3.47
N SER A 111 -0.87 6.44 -2.68
CA SER A 111 -0.70 5.03 -3.02
C SER A 111 -1.97 4.21 -2.84
N GLY A 112 -2.40 3.54 -3.93
CA GLY A 112 -3.46 2.55 -3.88
C GLY A 112 -3.03 1.27 -3.13
N THR A 113 -1.75 0.89 -3.21
CA THR A 113 -1.17 -0.22 -2.43
C THR A 113 -1.38 0.00 -0.94
N ILE A 114 -1.07 1.21 -0.46
CA ILE A 114 -1.28 1.63 0.93
C ILE A 114 -2.77 1.73 1.24
N GLY A 115 -3.58 2.27 0.33
CA GLY A 115 -5.04 2.38 0.48
C GLY A 115 -5.70 1.02 0.76
N GLY A 116 -5.24 -0.05 0.11
CA GLY A 116 -5.73 -1.41 0.36
C GLY A 116 -5.53 -1.86 1.80
N VAL A 117 -4.33 -1.70 2.36
CA VAL A 117 -4.06 -2.11 3.75
C VAL A 117 -4.70 -1.18 4.78
N ILE A 118 -4.80 0.12 4.51
CA ILE A 118 -5.55 1.07 5.36
C ILE A 118 -7.00 0.61 5.49
N GLU A 119 -7.68 0.28 4.38
CA GLU A 119 -9.08 -0.16 4.37
C GLU A 119 -9.29 -1.41 5.26
N GLY A 120 -8.32 -2.32 5.29
CA GLY A 120 -8.33 -3.48 6.19
C GLY A 120 -8.13 -3.09 7.66
N THR A 121 -7.20 -2.19 7.91
CA THR A 121 -6.85 -1.74 9.27
C THR A 121 -8.00 -0.99 9.93
N LEU A 122 -8.77 -0.20 9.17
CA LEU A 122 -10.04 0.40 9.63
C LEU A 122 -11.10 -0.65 10.04
N ARG A 123 -10.91 -1.94 9.68
CA ARG A 123 -11.71 -3.09 10.10
C ARG A 123 -10.99 -3.99 11.10
N SER A 124 -9.98 -3.44 11.75
CA SER A 124 -9.18 -4.15 12.75
C SER A 124 -8.53 -5.44 12.19
N ILE A 125 -8.04 -5.37 10.95
CA ILE A 125 -7.19 -6.40 10.34
C ILE A 125 -5.83 -5.75 10.09
N PRO A 126 -4.73 -6.28 10.66
CA PRO A 126 -3.41 -5.72 10.42
C PRO A 126 -3.03 -5.79 8.94
N GLY A 127 -2.21 -4.85 8.48
CA GLY A 127 -1.83 -4.76 7.09
C GLY A 127 -0.36 -4.43 6.86
N ILE A 128 0.23 -5.05 5.81
CA ILE A 128 1.57 -4.76 5.33
C ILE A 128 1.49 -4.43 3.84
N ALA A 129 2.07 -3.31 3.45
CA ALA A 129 2.24 -2.94 2.05
C ALA A 129 3.70 -3.12 1.64
N PHE A 130 3.93 -3.73 0.48
CA PHE A 130 5.24 -3.99 -0.09
C PHE A 130 5.42 -3.24 -1.40
N SER A 131 6.54 -2.53 -1.56
CA SER A 131 6.85 -1.73 -2.75
C SER A 131 8.31 -1.88 -3.16
N SER A 132 8.57 -1.98 -4.45
CA SER A 132 9.91 -1.87 -5.01
C SER A 132 10.15 -0.43 -5.45
N VAL A 133 11.28 0.18 -5.06
CA VAL A 133 11.65 1.52 -5.58
C VAL A 133 11.96 1.47 -7.07
N GLU A 134 12.37 0.30 -7.58
CA GLU A 134 12.66 0.08 -9.00
C GLU A 134 11.39 0.15 -9.85
N LEU A 135 11.35 1.10 -10.80
CA LEU A 135 10.24 1.28 -11.74
C LEU A 135 10.39 0.42 -13.00
N ASN A 136 11.63 0.22 -13.46
CA ASN A 136 11.90 -0.49 -14.69
C ASN A 136 12.41 -1.90 -14.38
N ALA A 137 11.59 -2.90 -14.67
CA ALA A 137 11.92 -4.32 -14.45
C ALA A 137 12.33 -4.64 -12.99
N PRO A 138 11.46 -4.46 -12.00
CA PRO A 138 11.77 -4.76 -10.61
C PRO A 138 12.22 -6.22 -10.45
N HIS A 139 13.28 -6.42 -9.68
CA HIS A 139 13.79 -7.74 -9.33
C HIS A 139 13.00 -8.33 -8.15
N TYR A 140 11.74 -8.68 -8.37
CA TYR A 140 10.84 -9.22 -7.34
C TYR A 140 11.35 -10.52 -6.71
N ASP A 141 12.09 -11.33 -7.45
CA ASP A 141 12.76 -12.54 -6.97
C ASP A 141 13.70 -12.28 -5.79
N ARG A 142 14.33 -11.11 -5.74
CA ARG A 142 15.19 -10.67 -4.63
C ARG A 142 14.39 -10.21 -3.42
N ILE A 143 13.13 -9.82 -3.60
CA ILE A 143 12.21 -9.36 -2.57
C ILE A 143 11.52 -10.53 -1.87
N GLU A 144 11.14 -11.57 -2.61
CA GLU A 144 10.41 -12.75 -2.11
C GLU A 144 10.97 -13.32 -0.79
N PRO A 145 12.29 -13.49 -0.61
CA PRO A 145 12.85 -14.06 0.62
C PRO A 145 12.53 -13.27 1.90
N TYR A 146 12.21 -11.98 1.78
CA TYR A 146 11.92 -11.10 2.92
C TYR A 146 10.44 -11.06 3.28
N ILE A 147 9.54 -11.45 2.36
CA ILE A 147 8.09 -11.32 2.54
C ILE A 147 7.60 -12.17 3.72
N TYR A 148 7.79 -13.50 3.65
CA TYR A 148 7.25 -14.37 4.69
C TYR A 148 7.89 -14.17 6.08
N PRO A 149 9.21 -13.99 6.23
CA PRO A 149 9.79 -13.66 7.53
C PRO A 149 9.19 -12.41 8.17
N LEU A 150 8.90 -11.37 7.38
CA LEU A 150 8.29 -10.14 7.88
C LEU A 150 6.82 -10.37 8.25
N VAL A 151 6.06 -11.06 7.41
CA VAL A 151 4.68 -11.47 7.70
C VAL A 151 4.62 -12.29 9.00
N GLN A 152 5.51 -13.28 9.14
CA GLN A 152 5.59 -14.11 10.34
C GLN A 152 5.91 -13.27 11.59
N HIS A 153 6.85 -12.34 11.48
CA HIS A 153 7.20 -11.44 12.58
C HIS A 153 6.00 -10.61 13.04
N ILE A 154 5.24 -10.02 12.11
CA ILE A 154 4.06 -9.21 12.45
C ILE A 154 2.92 -10.05 13.01
N LEU A 155 2.74 -11.29 12.57
CA LEU A 155 1.76 -12.20 13.17
C LEU A 155 2.13 -12.62 14.60
N GLN A 156 3.43 -12.73 14.91
CA GLN A 156 3.94 -13.04 16.25
C GLN A 156 4.04 -11.82 17.16
N HIS A 157 4.30 -10.66 16.59
CA HIS A 157 4.46 -9.37 17.27
C HIS A 157 3.54 -8.34 16.60
N PRO A 158 2.22 -8.36 16.93
CA PRO A 158 1.22 -7.54 16.23
C PRO A 158 1.53 -6.05 16.31
N LEU A 159 1.24 -5.35 15.22
CA LEU A 159 1.25 -3.89 15.17
C LEU A 159 0.23 -3.32 16.17
N SER A 160 0.48 -2.12 16.66
CA SER A 160 -0.51 -1.38 17.43
C SER A 160 -1.80 -1.22 16.64
N LYS A 161 -2.95 -1.20 17.33
CA LYS A 161 -4.25 -0.95 16.69
C LYS A 161 -4.19 0.33 15.85
N GLY A 162 -4.76 0.30 14.65
CA GLY A 162 -4.75 1.43 13.74
C GLY A 162 -3.40 1.68 13.02
N THR A 163 -2.43 0.76 13.13
CA THR A 163 -1.13 0.88 12.47
C THR A 163 -1.00 -0.11 11.31
N ILE A 164 -0.53 0.36 10.18
CA ILE A 164 -0.06 -0.43 9.03
C ILE A 164 1.46 -0.41 8.96
N LEU A 165 2.05 -1.36 8.24
CA LEU A 165 3.49 -1.34 7.95
C LEU A 165 3.70 -1.10 6.44
N ASN A 166 4.38 -0.01 6.11
CA ASN A 166 4.79 0.33 4.74
C ASN A 166 6.25 -0.08 4.52
N VAL A 167 6.47 -1.07 3.66
CA VAL A 167 7.80 -1.65 3.41
C VAL A 167 8.24 -1.33 1.98
N ASN A 168 9.39 -0.66 1.84
CA ASN A 168 9.97 -0.35 0.56
C ASN A 168 11.34 -1.01 0.40
N PHE A 169 11.58 -1.58 -0.78
CA PHE A 169 12.83 -2.24 -1.15
C PHE A 169 13.64 -1.32 -2.07
N PRO A 170 14.93 -1.06 -1.76
CA PRO A 170 15.73 -0.13 -2.53
C PRO A 170 16.03 -0.64 -3.93
N SER A 171 16.20 0.28 -4.89
CA SER A 171 16.70 0.01 -6.24
C SER A 171 18.24 -0.01 -6.28
N GLN A 172 18.81 -0.51 -7.38
CA GLN A 172 20.23 -0.41 -7.72
C GLN A 172 21.24 -1.16 -6.80
N PHE A 173 20.74 -2.03 -5.91
CA PHE A 173 21.58 -2.83 -5.04
C PHE A 173 21.48 -4.31 -5.41
N GLU A 174 22.62 -4.99 -5.61
CA GLU A 174 22.63 -6.44 -5.84
C GLU A 174 22.16 -7.20 -4.59
N THR A 175 22.50 -6.70 -3.40
CA THR A 175 22.08 -7.24 -2.11
C THR A 175 21.64 -6.11 -1.19
N PHE A 176 20.57 -6.34 -0.44
CA PHE A 176 20.10 -5.38 0.56
C PHE A 176 20.99 -5.46 1.81
N LYS A 177 21.34 -4.31 2.38
CA LYS A 177 22.15 -4.23 3.62
C LYS A 177 21.42 -4.74 4.87
N GLY A 178 20.12 -4.95 4.79
CA GLY A 178 19.26 -5.39 5.88
C GLY A 178 17.94 -4.61 5.89
N LEU A 179 17.09 -4.88 6.90
CA LEU A 179 15.81 -4.21 7.11
C LEU A 179 15.89 -3.34 8.35
N LYS A 180 15.40 -2.10 8.26
CA LYS A 180 15.33 -1.16 9.38
C LYS A 180 13.90 -0.62 9.55
N LEU A 181 13.48 -0.47 10.80
CA LEU A 181 12.34 0.35 11.14
C LEU A 181 12.69 1.81 10.84
N ALA A 182 11.80 2.52 10.15
CA ALA A 182 12.09 3.85 9.62
C ALA A 182 11.03 4.88 10.06
N ARG A 183 11.39 6.14 9.96
CA ARG A 183 10.47 7.28 10.04
C ARG A 183 9.93 7.58 8.65
N GLN A 184 8.72 8.15 8.58
CA GLN A 184 8.19 8.65 7.31
C GLN A 184 9.03 9.84 6.82
N GLY A 185 9.56 9.75 5.61
CA GLY A 185 10.28 10.83 4.95
C GLY A 185 9.36 11.94 4.44
N LYS A 186 9.97 13.01 3.92
CA LYS A 186 9.29 14.20 3.40
C LYS A 186 9.30 14.28 1.88
N GLY A 187 10.22 13.57 1.21
CA GLY A 187 10.34 13.55 -0.24
C GLY A 187 9.04 13.18 -0.94
N LEU A 188 8.77 13.78 -2.08
CA LEU A 188 7.60 13.53 -2.90
C LEU A 188 7.91 13.79 -4.38
N TRP A 189 7.08 13.23 -5.25
CA TRP A 189 7.05 13.62 -6.66
C TRP A 189 6.29 14.94 -6.78
N VAL A 190 6.94 15.95 -7.38
CA VAL A 190 6.31 17.22 -7.76
C VAL A 190 5.98 17.19 -9.22
N GLU A 191 4.78 17.62 -9.53
CA GLU A 191 4.23 17.58 -10.86
C GLU A 191 4.84 18.66 -11.76
N GLU A 192 5.30 18.24 -12.94
CA GLU A 192 5.56 19.12 -14.09
C GLU A 192 4.63 18.63 -15.21
N PRO A 193 3.46 19.26 -15.42
CA PRO A 193 2.52 18.82 -16.44
C PRO A 193 3.17 18.84 -17.83
N ASP A 194 3.18 17.70 -18.52
CA ASP A 194 3.62 17.59 -19.91
C ASP A 194 2.45 17.92 -20.84
N GLU A 195 2.48 19.12 -21.43
CA GLU A 195 1.46 19.60 -22.35
C GLU A 195 1.62 18.96 -23.72
N ARG A 196 0.54 18.43 -24.26
CA ARG A 196 0.45 17.82 -25.61
C ARG A 196 -0.76 18.32 -26.35
N LEU A 197 -0.68 18.29 -27.70
CA LEU A 197 -1.79 18.61 -28.57
C LEU A 197 -2.35 17.32 -29.17
N HIS A 198 -3.65 17.11 -28.98
CA HIS A 198 -4.37 16.02 -29.64
C HIS A 198 -4.51 16.32 -31.15
N PRO A 199 -4.53 15.31 -32.06
CA PRO A 199 -4.73 15.56 -33.50
C PRO A 199 -5.97 16.38 -33.85
N ASP A 200 -7.00 16.38 -33.02
CA ASP A 200 -8.23 17.18 -33.19
C ASP A 200 -8.07 18.64 -32.71
N GLY A 201 -6.89 19.03 -32.24
CA GLY A 201 -6.57 20.38 -31.81
C GLY A 201 -6.84 20.68 -30.33
N GLU A 202 -7.30 19.70 -29.54
CA GLU A 202 -7.46 19.84 -28.09
C GLU A 202 -6.13 19.68 -27.35
N THR A 203 -5.84 20.60 -26.41
CA THR A 203 -4.70 20.47 -25.50
C THR A 203 -5.04 19.48 -24.39
N TYR A 204 -4.11 18.57 -24.11
CA TYR A 204 -4.19 17.66 -22.98
C TYR A 204 -2.87 17.57 -22.23
N PHE A 205 -2.90 17.09 -21.01
CA PHE A 205 -1.76 17.07 -20.12
C PHE A 205 -1.52 15.67 -19.56
N TRP A 206 -0.25 15.29 -19.48
CA TRP A 206 0.17 14.15 -18.68
C TRP A 206 0.73 14.64 -17.34
N HIS A 207 0.48 13.86 -16.29
CA HIS A 207 1.24 14.03 -15.06
C HIS A 207 2.68 13.63 -15.34
N GLY A 208 3.56 14.61 -15.46
CA GLY A 208 5.00 14.44 -15.37
C GLY A 208 5.42 14.46 -13.91
N GLY A 209 6.70 14.54 -13.64
CA GLY A 209 7.18 14.84 -12.31
C GLY A 209 8.65 14.56 -12.12
N THR A 210 9.21 15.31 -11.19
CA THR A 210 10.55 15.13 -10.67
C THR A 210 10.48 14.83 -9.18
N TRP A 211 11.43 14.05 -8.68
CA TRP A 211 11.54 13.79 -7.25
C TRP A 211 12.09 15.04 -6.57
N GLU A 212 11.32 15.64 -5.65
CA GLU A 212 11.78 16.73 -4.82
C GLU A 212 12.45 16.18 -3.55
N HIS A 213 13.72 16.55 -3.41
CA HIS A 213 14.51 16.21 -2.24
C HIS A 213 14.25 17.21 -1.11
N HIS A 214 14.10 16.68 0.10
CA HIS A 214 14.01 17.47 1.32
C HIS A 214 15.18 17.13 2.25
N ASP A 215 15.37 17.99 3.24
CA ASP A 215 16.28 17.66 4.36
C ASP A 215 15.65 16.53 5.18
N GLU A 216 16.15 15.32 4.97
CA GLU A 216 15.63 14.09 5.54
C GLU A 216 16.35 13.75 6.84
N HIS A 217 15.59 13.24 7.81
CA HIS A 217 16.20 12.61 8.98
C HIS A 217 16.96 11.34 8.55
N GLU A 218 18.10 11.06 9.17
CA GLU A 218 18.95 9.90 8.84
C GLU A 218 18.22 8.54 8.95
N GLU A 219 17.20 8.45 9.81
CA GLU A 219 16.33 7.28 9.94
C GLU A 219 15.08 7.34 9.06
N SER A 220 14.96 8.29 8.13
CA SER A 220 13.81 8.32 7.22
C SER A 220 13.86 7.16 6.23
N ASP A 221 12.70 6.73 5.73
CA ASP A 221 12.60 5.72 4.67
C ASP A 221 13.38 6.13 3.42
N VAL A 222 13.30 7.41 3.03
CA VAL A 222 14.03 7.97 1.88
C VAL A 222 15.54 7.85 2.07
N ALA A 223 16.07 8.25 3.25
CA ALA A 223 17.50 8.18 3.54
C ALA A 223 17.99 6.72 3.58
N LEU A 224 17.26 5.84 4.29
CA LEU A 224 17.64 4.43 4.42
C LEU A 224 17.62 3.69 3.08
N LEU A 225 16.63 3.96 2.23
CA LEU A 225 16.56 3.39 0.87
C LEU A 225 17.75 3.83 0.00
N SER A 226 18.17 5.11 0.10
CA SER A 226 19.34 5.61 -0.63
C SER A 226 20.65 4.94 -0.20
N GLU A 227 20.71 4.45 1.04
CA GLU A 227 21.82 3.70 1.58
C GLU A 227 21.79 2.19 1.27
N GLY A 228 20.69 1.67 0.71
CA GLY A 228 20.53 0.24 0.38
C GLY A 228 19.89 -0.61 1.47
N TYR A 229 19.24 -0.01 2.47
CA TYR A 229 18.43 -0.73 3.44
C TYR A 229 16.99 -0.87 2.96
N ILE A 230 16.35 -1.98 3.30
CA ILE A 230 14.89 -2.11 3.23
C ILE A 230 14.33 -1.25 4.35
N SER A 231 13.42 -0.34 4.02
CA SER A 231 12.75 0.51 5.01
C SER A 231 11.38 -0.07 5.39
N ALA A 232 11.04 -0.04 6.68
CA ALA A 232 9.73 -0.43 7.18
C ALA A 232 9.18 0.70 8.07
N VAL A 233 8.16 1.41 7.58
CA VAL A 233 7.55 2.54 8.28
C VAL A 233 6.22 2.13 8.91
N PRO A 234 6.06 2.19 10.24
CA PRO A 234 4.76 2.06 10.88
C PRO A 234 3.97 3.34 10.70
N ILE A 235 2.81 3.27 10.05
CA ILE A 235 1.93 4.41 9.81
C ILE A 235 0.64 4.21 10.58
N HIS A 236 0.31 5.18 11.45
CA HIS A 236 -0.91 5.17 12.23
C HIS A 236 -2.04 5.88 11.48
N VAL A 237 -3.20 5.22 11.33
CA VAL A 237 -4.30 5.70 10.48
C VAL A 237 -5.67 5.75 11.20
N ASP A 238 -5.72 5.35 12.46
CA ASP A 238 -6.96 5.29 13.24
C ASP A 238 -7.25 6.64 13.93
N GLU A 239 -6.21 7.34 14.35
CA GLU A 239 -6.29 8.62 15.04
C GLU A 239 -5.75 9.74 14.15
N LEU A 240 -6.65 10.57 13.61
CA LEU A 240 -6.32 11.64 12.65
C LEU A 240 -6.38 13.04 13.27
N THR A 241 -6.79 13.15 14.54
CA THR A 241 -6.90 14.43 15.23
C THR A 241 -5.52 14.97 15.58
N ASP A 242 -5.23 16.23 15.24
CA ASP A 242 -4.13 16.96 15.85
C ASP A 242 -4.50 17.33 17.29
N HIS A 243 -4.19 16.41 18.21
CA HIS A 243 -4.52 16.58 19.64
C HIS A 243 -3.88 17.82 20.23
N ARG A 244 -2.67 18.17 19.82
CA ARG A 244 -2.00 19.37 20.31
C ARG A 244 -2.77 20.63 19.92
N PHE A 245 -3.14 20.77 18.64
CA PHE A 245 -3.95 21.89 18.18
C PHE A 245 -5.33 21.91 18.86
N PHE A 246 -5.96 20.74 18.98
CA PHE A 246 -7.25 20.60 19.63
C PHE A 246 -7.22 21.09 21.09
N ASP A 247 -6.28 20.59 21.88
CA ASP A 247 -6.15 20.91 23.31
C ASP A 247 -5.78 22.39 23.52
N GLU A 248 -4.87 22.93 22.70
CA GLU A 248 -4.46 24.34 22.80
C GLU A 248 -5.53 25.33 22.35
N ARG A 249 -6.44 24.94 21.45
CA ARG A 249 -7.34 25.91 20.77
C ARG A 249 -8.82 25.71 21.05
N LYS A 250 -9.24 24.54 21.53
CA LYS A 250 -10.66 24.20 21.69
C LYS A 250 -11.47 25.29 22.40
N THR A 251 -11.04 25.70 23.60
CA THR A 251 -11.79 26.66 24.42
C THR A 251 -11.97 28.02 23.73
N HIS A 252 -10.90 28.53 23.11
CA HIS A 252 -10.93 29.79 22.40
C HIS A 252 -11.77 29.69 21.11
N PHE A 253 -11.65 28.56 20.40
CA PHE A 253 -12.41 28.33 19.17
C PHE A 253 -13.93 28.23 19.47
N ASP A 254 -14.32 27.43 20.45
CA ASP A 254 -15.72 27.24 20.83
C ASP A 254 -16.35 28.58 21.29
N ALA A 255 -15.69 29.32 22.20
CA ALA A 255 -16.18 30.62 22.70
C ALA A 255 -16.39 31.66 21.59
N HIS A 256 -15.61 31.60 20.50
CA HIS A 256 -15.78 32.53 19.36
C HIS A 256 -17.09 32.31 18.61
N PHE A 257 -17.71 31.13 18.71
CA PHE A 257 -18.91 30.74 17.97
C PHE A 257 -20.17 30.50 18.87
N GLU A 258 -20.01 30.56 20.20
CA GLU A 258 -21.14 30.34 21.12
C GLU A 258 -22.27 31.39 20.99
N ASP A 259 -22.00 32.59 20.46
CA ASP A 259 -22.95 33.68 20.29
C ASP A 259 -23.45 33.88 18.83
N LYS A 260 -23.19 32.91 17.92
CA LYS A 260 -23.58 32.96 16.51
C LYS A 260 -24.63 31.92 16.17
#